data_f20696dbd83c48d3c2d797e3d60daa20
#
_entry.id   f20696dbd83c48d3c2d797e3d60daa20
#
_cell.length_a   1.000
_cell.length_b   1.000
_cell.length_c   1.000
_cell.angle_alpha   90.00
_cell.angle_beta   90.00
_cell.angle_gamma   90.00
#
_symmetry.space_group_name_H-M   'P 1'
#
loop_
_entity.id
_entity.type
_entity.pdbx_description
1 polymer ?
#
loop_
_entity_poly.entity_id
_entity_poly.type
_entity_poly.pdbx_seq_one_letter_code
_entity_poly.pdbx_strand_id
1 'polypeptide(L)'
;MFVDFHIHESTYSSDSKMTLKEIVDEAKQIGLDGICITDHDSIGLKDFANQYSKEISFPIFVGVEYLTLQGDIVAFGIDELPKPNLSAQEFIDYVNNNGGVCIAAHPFRNNNRGLGDNLLTVTGLTGIEVLNGSTSKEANDKALEYCLELGLQPIGASDAHDVMQLGRYATYLPKYTNNLDEFIEILKTQKCKPAILKGYEIQ
;
A
#
# COMPACT_ATOMS: atom_id res chain seq x y z
N MET A 1 7.05 12.87 -5.72
CA MET A 1 5.97 13.07 -4.76
C MET A 1 6.07 12.02 -3.64
N PHE A 2 5.67 12.37 -2.44
CA PHE A 2 5.59 11.43 -1.30
C PHE A 2 4.17 10.91 -1.15
N VAL A 3 4.01 9.59 -1.14
CA VAL A 3 2.72 8.92 -1.05
C VAL A 3 2.78 7.87 0.05
N ASP A 4 1.79 7.84 0.95
CA ASP A 4 1.60 6.74 1.88
C ASP A 4 0.78 5.65 1.17
N PHE A 5 1.34 4.44 1.10
CA PHE A 5 0.84 3.37 0.23
C PHE A 5 -0.16 2.42 0.90
N HIS A 6 -0.36 2.54 2.22
CA HIS A 6 -1.18 1.61 2.97
C HIS A 6 -1.90 2.33 4.11
N ILE A 7 -3.18 2.62 3.90
CA ILE A 7 -4.03 3.33 4.85
C ILE A 7 -5.42 2.71 4.83
N HIS A 8 -6.02 2.55 6.02
CA HIS A 8 -7.37 2.04 6.19
C HIS A 8 -8.37 3.13 6.54
N GLU A 9 -9.55 3.08 5.90
CA GLU A 9 -10.64 4.04 6.11
C GLU A 9 -11.83 3.35 6.81
N SER A 10 -12.50 4.05 7.69
CA SER A 10 -13.48 3.47 8.63
C SER A 10 -14.79 2.96 8.02
N THR A 11 -15.11 3.32 6.78
CA THR A 11 -16.34 2.84 6.12
C THR A 11 -16.22 1.39 5.67
N TYR A 12 -15.01 0.99 5.25
CA TYR A 12 -14.77 -0.34 4.69
C TYR A 12 -13.77 -1.20 5.50
N SER A 13 -12.99 -0.59 6.40
CA SER A 13 -12.13 -1.29 7.36
C SER A 13 -12.65 -1.06 8.78
N SER A 14 -13.27 -2.06 9.38
CA SER A 14 -13.93 -1.94 10.69
C SER A 14 -12.97 -1.72 11.87
N ASP A 15 -11.70 -1.92 11.67
CA ASP A 15 -10.60 -1.69 12.62
C ASP A 15 -9.96 -0.31 12.48
N SER A 16 -10.27 0.43 11.42
CA SER A 16 -9.90 1.84 11.30
C SER A 16 -10.90 2.77 11.99
N LYS A 17 -10.39 3.89 12.50
CA LYS A 17 -11.19 4.96 13.12
C LYS A 17 -11.26 6.23 12.27
N MET A 18 -10.56 6.26 11.14
CA MET A 18 -10.36 7.45 10.34
C MET A 18 -11.39 7.54 9.21
N THR A 19 -12.02 8.68 9.07
CA THR A 19 -12.75 9.03 7.84
C THR A 19 -11.77 9.48 6.76
N LEU A 20 -12.15 9.34 5.49
CA LEU A 20 -11.33 9.82 4.38
C LEU A 20 -10.94 11.30 4.50
N LYS A 21 -11.86 12.12 5.04
CA LYS A 21 -11.58 13.55 5.27
C LYS A 21 -10.47 13.77 6.28
N GLU A 22 -10.50 13.09 7.43
CA GLU A 22 -9.46 13.17 8.46
C GLU A 22 -8.11 12.71 7.92
N ILE A 23 -8.09 11.62 7.14
CA ILE A 23 -6.89 11.12 6.48
C ILE A 23 -6.28 12.18 5.56
N VAL A 24 -7.11 12.82 4.71
CA VAL A 24 -6.65 13.86 3.77
C VAL A 24 -6.16 15.10 4.49
N ASP A 25 -6.88 15.56 5.52
CA ASP A 25 -6.49 16.75 6.28
C ASP A 25 -5.12 16.54 6.95
N GLU A 26 -4.91 15.40 7.59
CA GLU A 26 -3.63 15.04 8.21
C GLU A 26 -2.53 14.84 7.16
N ALA A 27 -2.80 14.11 6.08
CA ALA A 27 -1.84 13.87 5.01
C ALA A 27 -1.25 15.17 4.44
N LYS A 28 -2.10 16.17 4.21
CA LYS A 28 -1.68 17.51 3.77
C LYS A 28 -0.84 18.23 4.83
N GLN A 29 -1.24 18.11 6.11
CA GLN A 29 -0.54 18.76 7.21
C GLN A 29 0.88 18.22 7.40
N ILE A 30 1.07 16.90 7.26
CA ILE A 30 2.38 16.26 7.42
C ILE A 30 3.24 16.28 6.15
N GLY A 31 2.72 16.83 5.04
CA GLY A 31 3.47 17.05 3.80
C GLY A 31 3.49 15.86 2.84
N LEU A 32 2.49 14.97 2.89
CA LEU A 32 2.24 14.01 1.83
C LEU A 32 1.68 14.71 0.59
N ASP A 33 2.09 14.25 -0.59
CA ASP A 33 1.59 14.73 -1.89
C ASP A 33 0.43 13.89 -2.42
N GLY A 34 0.12 12.76 -1.78
CA GLY A 34 -0.95 11.84 -2.11
C GLY A 34 -1.05 10.69 -1.13
N ILE A 35 -2.12 9.92 -1.21
CA ILE A 35 -2.40 8.77 -0.35
C ILE A 35 -2.97 7.59 -1.14
N CYS A 36 -2.74 6.39 -0.62
CA CYS A 36 -3.42 5.17 -1.08
C CYS A 36 -4.34 4.66 0.03
N ILE A 37 -5.62 4.46 -0.28
CA ILE A 37 -6.58 3.78 0.59
C ILE A 37 -6.65 2.32 0.15
N THR A 38 -6.37 1.42 1.08
CA THR A 38 -6.22 -0.02 0.83
C THR A 38 -6.99 -0.84 1.84
N ASP A 39 -8.29 -0.57 1.94
CA ASP A 39 -9.17 -1.23 2.90
C ASP A 39 -9.16 -2.75 2.73
N HIS A 40 -9.40 -3.45 3.85
CA HIS A 40 -9.44 -4.92 3.90
C HIS A 40 -10.50 -5.48 2.97
N ASP A 41 -10.09 -6.31 2.01
CA ASP A 41 -10.94 -7.02 1.07
C ASP A 41 -12.04 -6.15 0.44
N SER A 42 -11.74 -4.83 0.24
CA SER A 42 -12.70 -3.87 -0.30
C SER A 42 -12.05 -2.81 -1.20
N ILE A 43 -12.72 -2.53 -2.31
CA ILE A 43 -12.45 -1.37 -3.17
C ILE A 43 -13.66 -0.42 -3.21
N GLY A 44 -14.58 -0.57 -2.26
CA GLY A 44 -15.88 0.14 -2.26
C GLY A 44 -15.78 1.66 -2.16
N LEU A 45 -14.65 2.19 -1.69
CA LEU A 45 -14.43 3.63 -1.60
C LEU A 45 -14.08 4.29 -2.96
N LYS A 46 -13.80 3.50 -4.01
CA LYS A 46 -13.18 3.95 -5.27
C LYS A 46 -13.89 5.14 -5.92
N ASP A 47 -15.19 5.05 -6.12
CA ASP A 47 -15.95 6.11 -6.82
C ASP A 47 -15.99 7.40 -6.02
N PHE A 48 -16.26 7.28 -4.71
CA PHE A 48 -16.28 8.44 -3.81
C PHE A 48 -14.89 9.09 -3.71
N ALA A 49 -13.84 8.30 -3.51
CA ALA A 49 -12.48 8.81 -3.41
C ALA A 49 -12.01 9.49 -4.71
N ASN A 50 -12.35 8.93 -5.87
CA ASN A 50 -12.06 9.54 -7.17
C ASN A 50 -12.75 10.89 -7.38
N GLN A 51 -14.00 11.01 -6.96
CA GLN A 51 -14.72 12.29 -7.01
C GLN A 51 -14.07 13.29 -6.04
N TYR A 52 -13.88 12.89 -4.79
CA TYR A 52 -13.33 13.75 -3.74
C TYR A 52 -11.90 14.21 -4.07
N SER A 53 -11.06 13.34 -4.58
CA SER A 53 -9.69 13.68 -5.05
C SER A 53 -9.69 14.83 -6.07
N LYS A 54 -10.62 14.81 -7.04
CA LYS A 54 -10.77 15.88 -8.04
C LYS A 54 -11.25 17.19 -7.42
N GLU A 55 -12.22 17.12 -6.51
CA GLU A 55 -12.79 18.30 -5.83
C GLU A 55 -11.75 19.04 -5.01
N ILE A 56 -10.89 18.30 -4.30
CA ILE A 56 -9.88 18.89 -3.41
C ILE A 56 -8.50 19.05 -4.06
N SER A 57 -8.33 18.62 -5.31
CA SER A 57 -7.06 18.62 -6.06
C SER A 57 -5.92 17.95 -5.29
N PHE A 58 -6.19 16.78 -4.69
CA PHE A 58 -5.23 16.00 -3.94
C PHE A 58 -5.31 14.52 -4.36
N PRO A 59 -4.19 13.88 -4.80
CA PRO A 59 -4.18 12.50 -5.25
C PRO A 59 -4.62 11.50 -4.20
N ILE A 60 -5.66 10.73 -4.51
CA ILE A 60 -6.14 9.61 -3.69
C ILE A 60 -6.24 8.40 -4.62
N PHE A 61 -5.42 7.39 -4.38
CA PHE A 61 -5.44 6.13 -5.12
C PHE A 61 -6.14 5.07 -4.27
N VAL A 62 -7.13 4.40 -4.82
CA VAL A 62 -7.81 3.30 -4.13
C VAL A 62 -7.29 1.97 -4.65
N GLY A 63 -6.77 1.17 -3.74
CA GLY A 63 -6.41 -0.21 -3.91
C GLY A 63 -7.17 -1.09 -2.93
N VAL A 64 -6.62 -2.23 -2.61
CA VAL A 64 -7.12 -3.18 -1.62
C VAL A 64 -5.97 -3.84 -0.88
N GLU A 65 -6.11 -4.07 0.41
CA GLU A 65 -5.35 -5.09 1.12
C GLU A 65 -6.15 -6.38 1.11
N TYR A 66 -5.76 -7.32 0.23
CA TYR A 66 -6.47 -8.57 0.03
C TYR A 66 -5.81 -9.71 0.83
N LEU A 67 -6.61 -10.40 1.65
CA LEU A 67 -6.14 -11.55 2.42
C LEU A 67 -6.12 -12.82 1.54
N THR A 68 -4.92 -13.24 1.16
CA THR A 68 -4.70 -14.54 0.51
C THR A 68 -4.53 -15.67 1.53
N LEU A 69 -4.50 -16.92 1.05
CA LEU A 69 -4.22 -18.08 1.91
C LEU A 69 -2.82 -18.03 2.57
N GLN A 70 -1.86 -17.28 2.00
CA GLN A 70 -0.49 -17.17 2.52
C GLN A 70 -0.19 -15.85 3.22
N GLY A 71 -1.03 -14.84 3.08
CA GLY A 71 -0.82 -13.52 3.71
C GLY A 71 -1.41 -12.38 2.88
N ASP A 72 -1.25 -11.16 3.38
CA ASP A 72 -1.83 -9.97 2.78
C ASP A 72 -1.02 -9.47 1.59
N ILE A 73 -1.75 -9.02 0.57
CA ILE A 73 -1.19 -8.36 -0.61
C ILE A 73 -1.97 -7.08 -0.87
N VAL A 74 -1.27 -5.95 -0.90
CA VAL A 74 -1.81 -4.69 -1.39
C VAL A 74 -1.80 -4.70 -2.92
N ALA A 75 -2.93 -4.36 -3.53
CA ALA A 75 -3.07 -4.33 -4.99
C ALA A 75 -3.76 -3.06 -5.48
N PHE A 76 -3.35 -2.61 -6.66
CA PHE A 76 -3.94 -1.48 -7.38
C PHE A 76 -4.25 -1.86 -8.82
N GLY A 77 -5.26 -1.21 -9.42
CA GLY A 77 -5.58 -1.35 -10.85
C GLY A 77 -6.57 -2.46 -11.17
N ILE A 78 -7.36 -2.89 -10.19
CA ILE A 78 -8.49 -3.80 -10.42
C ILE A 78 -9.82 -3.07 -10.22
N ASP A 79 -10.83 -3.45 -10.97
CA ASP A 79 -12.19 -2.89 -10.91
C ASP A 79 -13.14 -3.74 -10.09
N GLU A 80 -12.83 -5.02 -9.94
CA GLU A 80 -13.62 -5.98 -9.17
C GLU A 80 -12.69 -6.86 -8.33
N LEU A 81 -13.17 -7.27 -7.16
CA LEU A 81 -12.45 -8.24 -6.34
C LEU A 81 -12.71 -9.66 -6.84
N PRO A 82 -11.70 -10.52 -6.87
CA PRO A 82 -11.89 -11.93 -7.14
C PRO A 82 -12.63 -12.63 -5.99
N LYS A 83 -12.94 -13.90 -6.18
CA LYS A 83 -13.51 -14.74 -5.11
C LYS A 83 -12.56 -14.80 -3.90
N PRO A 84 -13.08 -14.86 -2.67
CA PRO A 84 -12.25 -15.01 -1.48
C PRO A 84 -11.48 -16.35 -1.46
N ASN A 85 -10.43 -16.40 -0.64
CA ASN A 85 -9.58 -17.58 -0.42
C ASN A 85 -8.75 -18.01 -1.64
N LEU A 86 -8.27 -17.08 -2.43
CA LEU A 86 -7.23 -17.35 -3.41
C LEU A 86 -5.88 -17.59 -2.72
N SER A 87 -5.03 -18.40 -3.33
CA SER A 87 -3.60 -18.40 -2.99
C SER A 87 -2.97 -17.08 -3.42
N ALA A 88 -1.82 -16.75 -2.82
CA ALA A 88 -1.08 -15.54 -3.17
C ALA A 88 -0.76 -15.48 -4.67
N GLN A 89 -0.34 -16.59 -5.28
CA GLN A 89 -0.05 -16.62 -6.71
C GLN A 89 -1.30 -16.41 -7.57
N GLU A 90 -2.43 -17.04 -7.23
CA GLU A 90 -3.69 -16.83 -7.98
C GLU A 90 -4.16 -15.38 -7.92
N PHE A 91 -4.01 -14.73 -6.76
CA PHE A 91 -4.35 -13.31 -6.62
C PHE A 91 -3.40 -12.41 -7.42
N ILE A 92 -2.07 -12.65 -7.33
CA ILE A 92 -1.07 -11.91 -8.11
C ILE A 92 -1.35 -12.05 -9.62
N ASP A 93 -1.62 -13.26 -10.10
CA ASP A 93 -1.93 -13.51 -11.51
C ASP A 93 -3.22 -12.79 -11.92
N TYR A 94 -4.24 -12.80 -11.08
CA TYR A 94 -5.49 -12.06 -11.32
C TYR A 94 -5.24 -10.58 -11.50
N VAL A 95 -4.52 -9.95 -10.58
CA VAL A 95 -4.21 -8.51 -10.62
C VAL A 95 -3.37 -8.16 -11.85
N ASN A 96 -2.32 -8.93 -12.12
CA ASN A 96 -1.43 -8.69 -13.25
C ASN A 96 -2.15 -8.85 -14.60
N ASN A 97 -3.04 -9.84 -14.74
CA ASN A 97 -3.84 -10.06 -15.95
C ASN A 97 -4.86 -8.91 -16.19
N ASN A 98 -5.23 -8.18 -15.14
CA ASN A 98 -6.04 -6.97 -15.24
C ASN A 98 -5.21 -5.70 -15.39
N GLY A 99 -3.89 -5.80 -15.58
CA GLY A 99 -3.00 -4.66 -15.79
C GLY A 99 -2.56 -3.96 -14.49
N GLY A 100 -2.95 -4.47 -13.34
CA GLY A 100 -2.63 -3.91 -12.02
C GLY A 100 -1.21 -4.19 -11.54
N VAL A 101 -0.96 -3.93 -10.26
CA VAL A 101 0.30 -4.17 -9.53
C VAL A 101 0.01 -4.75 -8.16
N CYS A 102 0.91 -5.61 -7.67
CA CYS A 102 0.85 -6.24 -6.36
C CYS A 102 2.08 -5.89 -5.52
N ILE A 103 1.84 -5.59 -4.24
CA ILE A 103 2.86 -5.29 -3.23
C ILE A 103 2.64 -6.24 -2.05
N ALA A 104 3.68 -6.96 -1.63
CA ALA A 104 3.59 -7.78 -0.42
C ALA A 104 3.48 -6.87 0.81
N ALA A 105 2.34 -6.92 1.50
CA ALA A 105 2.08 -6.12 2.69
C ALA A 105 2.82 -6.72 3.89
N HIS A 106 3.54 -5.89 4.66
CA HIS A 106 4.21 -6.25 5.93
C HIS A 106 4.65 -7.73 6.05
N PRO A 107 5.45 -8.26 5.11
CA PRO A 107 5.58 -9.70 4.87
C PRO A 107 6.10 -10.51 6.07
N PHE A 108 6.78 -9.88 7.02
CA PHE A 108 7.33 -10.54 8.21
C PHE A 108 6.72 -10.06 9.52
N ARG A 109 5.53 -9.41 9.47
CA ARG A 109 4.77 -9.07 10.68
C ARG A 109 4.40 -10.34 11.45
N ASN A 110 4.58 -10.32 12.77
CA ASN A 110 4.28 -11.46 13.64
C ASN A 110 2.79 -11.54 14.01
N ASN A 111 1.92 -11.72 13.01
CA ASN A 111 0.48 -11.86 13.19
C ASN A 111 -0.15 -12.90 12.23
N ASN A 112 0.67 -13.70 11.57
CA ASN A 112 0.27 -14.68 10.54
C ASN A 112 -0.47 -14.08 9.33
N ARG A 113 -0.27 -12.78 9.06
CA ARG A 113 -0.86 -12.10 7.89
C ARG A 113 0.17 -11.72 6.84
N GLY A 114 1.46 -11.85 7.10
CA GLY A 114 2.51 -11.61 6.12
C GLY A 114 2.82 -12.85 5.29
N LEU A 115 3.22 -12.66 4.04
CA LEU A 115 3.64 -13.75 3.14
C LEU A 115 4.83 -14.55 3.66
N GLY A 116 5.70 -13.95 4.47
CA GLY A 116 6.89 -14.60 5.00
C GLY A 116 7.78 -15.16 3.89
N ASP A 117 8.26 -16.38 4.10
CA ASP A 117 9.15 -17.06 3.14
C ASP A 117 8.39 -17.50 1.85
N ASN A 118 7.06 -17.39 1.79
CA ASN A 118 6.30 -17.57 0.53
C ASN A 118 6.69 -16.53 -0.52
N LEU A 119 7.31 -15.41 -0.14
CA LEU A 119 7.91 -14.46 -1.09
C LEU A 119 8.85 -15.12 -2.10
N LEU A 120 9.54 -16.19 -1.70
CA LEU A 120 10.48 -16.94 -2.56
C LEU A 120 9.78 -17.89 -3.54
N THR A 121 8.48 -18.11 -3.38
CA THR A 121 7.72 -19.09 -4.17
C THR A 121 6.70 -18.45 -5.11
N VAL A 122 6.38 -17.18 -4.89
CA VAL A 122 5.46 -16.42 -5.76
C VAL A 122 6.24 -15.62 -6.80
N THR A 123 5.59 -15.32 -7.90
CA THR A 123 6.15 -14.50 -8.98
C THR A 123 5.18 -13.41 -9.39
N GLY A 124 5.69 -12.31 -9.95
CA GLY A 124 4.84 -11.22 -10.46
C GLY A 124 4.49 -10.13 -9.43
N LEU A 125 5.06 -10.17 -8.22
CA LEU A 125 5.02 -9.02 -7.32
C LEU A 125 5.78 -7.84 -7.94
N THR A 126 5.25 -6.64 -7.77
CA THR A 126 5.90 -5.39 -8.18
C THR A 126 6.79 -4.84 -7.06
N GLY A 127 6.37 -4.98 -5.80
CA GLY A 127 7.08 -4.43 -4.66
C GLY A 127 6.87 -5.20 -3.36
N ILE A 128 7.62 -4.78 -2.35
CA ILE A 128 7.54 -5.28 -0.97
C ILE A 128 7.53 -4.09 -0.02
N GLU A 129 6.66 -4.07 0.96
CA GLU A 129 6.73 -3.13 2.07
C GLU A 129 7.96 -3.46 2.94
N VAL A 130 8.97 -2.62 2.82
CA VAL A 130 10.24 -2.70 3.57
C VAL A 130 10.28 -1.74 4.74
N LEU A 131 9.41 -0.74 4.75
CA LEU A 131 9.10 0.14 5.87
C LEU A 131 7.59 0.15 6.07
N ASN A 132 7.09 -0.67 6.99
CA ASN A 132 5.69 -0.65 7.40
C ASN A 132 5.59 -0.11 8.84
N GLY A 133 4.69 0.86 9.07
CA GLY A 133 4.58 1.61 10.32
C GLY A 133 4.05 0.80 11.50
N SER A 134 3.35 -0.29 11.23
CA SER A 134 2.78 -1.20 12.23
C SER A 134 3.61 -2.48 12.43
N THR A 135 4.85 -2.49 11.92
CA THR A 135 5.74 -3.66 11.93
C THR A 135 7.05 -3.34 12.67
N SER A 136 7.66 -4.34 13.32
CA SER A 136 8.93 -4.14 14.02
C SER A 136 10.08 -3.83 13.06
N LYS A 137 11.12 -3.17 13.59
CA LYS A 137 12.31 -2.85 12.79
C LYS A 137 12.95 -4.11 12.21
N GLU A 138 13.07 -5.19 12.99
CA GLU A 138 13.68 -6.45 12.57
C GLU A 138 12.91 -7.10 11.42
N ALA A 139 11.59 -7.03 11.46
CA ALA A 139 10.74 -7.53 10.39
C ALA A 139 10.84 -6.66 9.12
N ASN A 140 10.94 -5.35 9.26
CA ASN A 140 11.19 -4.42 8.16
C ASN A 140 12.58 -4.64 7.56
N ASP A 141 13.62 -4.83 8.38
CA ASP A 141 14.98 -5.13 7.92
C ASP A 141 14.99 -6.44 7.10
N LYS A 142 14.33 -7.50 7.60
CA LYS A 142 14.17 -8.75 6.86
C LYS A 142 13.42 -8.56 5.54
N ALA A 143 12.37 -7.76 5.51
CA ALA A 143 11.64 -7.44 4.28
C ALA A 143 12.54 -6.74 3.25
N LEU A 144 13.41 -5.84 3.71
CA LEU A 144 14.38 -5.18 2.84
C LEU A 144 15.38 -6.14 2.23
N GLU A 145 15.90 -7.10 3.02
CA GLU A 145 16.82 -8.16 2.51
C GLU A 145 16.17 -8.94 1.36
N TYR A 146 14.93 -9.42 1.55
CA TYR A 146 14.18 -10.15 0.52
C TYR A 146 13.85 -9.26 -0.70
N CYS A 147 13.52 -8.00 -0.47
CA CYS A 147 13.25 -7.05 -1.55
C CYS A 147 14.46 -6.88 -2.47
N LEU A 148 15.66 -6.75 -1.88
CA LEU A 148 16.92 -6.63 -2.61
C LEU A 148 17.28 -7.91 -3.35
N GLU A 149 17.11 -9.08 -2.72
CA GLU A 149 17.38 -10.40 -3.32
C GLU A 149 16.48 -10.64 -4.54
N LEU A 150 15.18 -10.33 -4.41
CA LEU A 150 14.19 -10.52 -5.48
C LEU A 150 14.20 -9.41 -6.53
N GLY A 151 14.92 -8.31 -6.30
CA GLY A 151 14.98 -7.17 -7.23
C GLY A 151 13.67 -6.43 -7.40
N LEU A 152 12.82 -6.40 -6.35
CA LEU A 152 11.50 -5.78 -6.34
C LEU A 152 11.58 -4.31 -5.88
N GLN A 153 10.47 -3.55 -6.06
CA GLN A 153 10.38 -2.17 -5.59
C GLN A 153 10.29 -2.12 -4.05
N PRO A 154 11.16 -1.37 -3.37
CA PRO A 154 11.03 -1.14 -1.93
C PRO A 154 9.95 -0.08 -1.67
N ILE A 155 8.95 -0.43 -0.87
CA ILE A 155 7.80 0.41 -0.53
C ILE A 155 7.85 0.79 0.94
N GLY A 156 7.54 2.05 1.24
CA GLY A 156 7.29 2.55 2.58
C GLY A 156 5.82 2.92 2.73
N ALA A 157 5.19 2.48 3.81
CA ALA A 157 3.77 2.67 4.09
C ALA A 157 3.50 2.73 5.59
N SER A 158 2.49 3.47 6.02
CA SER A 158 2.19 3.59 7.45
C SER A 158 1.38 2.41 7.99
N ASP A 159 0.50 1.82 7.19
CA ASP A 159 -0.51 0.85 7.61
C ASP A 159 -1.36 1.44 8.75
N ALA A 160 -1.82 2.68 8.50
CA ALA A 160 -2.48 3.49 9.50
C ALA A 160 -3.95 3.11 9.67
N HIS A 161 -4.35 2.93 10.92
CA HIS A 161 -5.73 2.72 11.38
C HIS A 161 -6.18 3.85 12.32
N ASP A 162 -5.27 4.78 12.64
CA ASP A 162 -5.51 5.96 13.46
C ASP A 162 -4.69 7.13 12.89
N VAL A 163 -5.20 8.35 12.97
CA VAL A 163 -4.56 9.57 12.43
C VAL A 163 -3.12 9.74 12.89
N MET A 164 -2.82 9.39 14.15
CA MET A 164 -1.46 9.50 14.71
C MET A 164 -0.44 8.52 14.09
N GLN A 165 -0.88 7.55 13.32
CA GLN A 165 -0.01 6.58 12.64
C GLN A 165 0.32 7.01 11.22
N LEU A 166 -0.49 7.91 10.64
CA LEU A 166 -0.43 8.30 9.24
C LEU A 166 0.93 8.91 8.89
N GLY A 167 1.49 8.52 7.74
CA GLY A 167 2.71 9.08 7.20
C GLY A 167 3.98 8.76 7.99
N ARG A 168 3.94 7.85 8.96
CA ARG A 168 5.16 7.40 9.65
C ARG A 168 6.22 6.95 8.64
N TYR A 169 5.78 6.24 7.62
CA TYR A 169 6.56 5.92 6.43
C TYR A 169 5.76 6.27 5.19
N ALA A 170 6.47 6.57 4.11
CA ALA A 170 5.90 6.86 2.81
C ALA A 170 6.82 6.33 1.70
N THR A 171 6.36 6.41 0.47
CA THR A 171 7.18 6.10 -0.72
C THR A 171 7.36 7.37 -1.54
N TYR A 172 8.61 7.67 -1.90
CA TYR A 172 8.93 8.70 -2.88
C TYR A 172 8.76 8.12 -4.29
N LEU A 173 7.84 8.72 -5.05
CA LEU A 173 7.68 8.50 -6.48
C LEU A 173 8.46 9.58 -7.26
N PRO A 174 9.21 9.22 -8.31
CA PRO A 174 10.06 10.15 -9.04
C PRO A 174 9.27 11.17 -9.88
N LYS A 175 7.98 10.92 -10.11
CA LYS A 175 7.08 11.78 -10.89
C LYS A 175 5.80 12.05 -10.12
N TYR A 176 5.25 13.27 -10.23
CA TYR A 176 3.91 13.59 -9.73
C TYR A 176 2.85 13.03 -10.67
N THR A 177 1.82 12.42 -10.11
CA THR A 177 0.61 12.00 -10.82
C THR A 177 -0.61 12.09 -9.93
N ASN A 178 -1.78 12.27 -10.54
CA ASN A 178 -3.11 12.11 -9.93
C ASN A 178 -3.97 11.10 -10.72
N ASN A 179 -3.34 10.31 -11.58
CA ASN A 179 -3.97 9.31 -12.43
C ASN A 179 -3.49 7.92 -12.02
N LEU A 180 -4.43 6.98 -11.82
CA LEU A 180 -4.13 5.62 -11.36
C LEU A 180 -3.30 4.82 -12.37
N ASP A 181 -3.59 4.94 -13.67
CA ASP A 181 -2.84 4.19 -14.70
C ASP A 181 -1.38 4.67 -14.75
N GLU A 182 -1.17 5.98 -14.63
CA GLU A 182 0.16 6.57 -14.58
C GLU A 182 0.90 6.21 -13.28
N PHE A 183 0.19 6.12 -12.14
CA PHE A 183 0.72 5.63 -10.88
C PHE A 183 1.20 4.18 -11.01
N ILE A 184 0.39 3.30 -11.61
CA ILE A 184 0.74 1.90 -11.90
C ILE A 184 1.96 1.81 -12.81
N GLU A 185 2.01 2.61 -13.87
CA GLU A 185 3.15 2.65 -14.81
C GLU A 185 4.45 3.09 -14.12
N ILE A 186 4.38 4.07 -13.21
CA ILE A 186 5.53 4.49 -12.39
C ILE A 186 6.03 3.31 -11.55
N LEU A 187 5.15 2.56 -10.89
CA LEU A 187 5.54 1.41 -10.08
C LEU A 187 6.18 0.28 -10.88
N LYS A 188 5.75 0.09 -12.13
CA LYS A 188 6.30 -0.93 -13.04
C LYS A 188 7.65 -0.55 -13.65
N THR A 189 7.88 0.74 -13.91
CA THR A 189 8.98 1.17 -14.80
C THR A 189 10.01 2.09 -14.16
N GLN A 190 9.69 2.70 -13.01
CA GLN A 190 10.57 3.69 -12.37
C GLN A 190 10.98 3.23 -10.98
N LYS A 191 12.12 3.74 -10.50
CA LYS A 191 12.62 3.39 -9.16
C LYS A 191 11.95 4.26 -8.09
N CYS A 192 11.14 3.61 -7.26
CA CYS A 192 10.57 4.19 -6.05
C CYS A 192 11.54 4.06 -4.87
N LYS A 193 11.35 4.85 -3.82
CA LYS A 193 12.20 4.81 -2.62
C LYS A 193 11.33 4.91 -1.37
N PRO A 194 11.49 4.01 -0.40
CA PRO A 194 10.87 4.19 0.90
C PRO A 194 11.43 5.44 1.57
N ALA A 195 10.59 6.15 2.31
CA ALA A 195 10.92 7.42 2.93
C ALA A 195 10.35 7.51 4.34
N ILE A 196 11.05 8.25 5.17
CA ILE A 196 10.59 8.67 6.50
C ILE A 196 10.29 10.16 6.38
N LEU A 197 9.06 10.57 6.68
CA LEU A 197 8.70 11.99 6.64
C LEU A 197 9.30 12.71 7.86
N LYS A 198 9.72 13.97 7.64
CA LYS A 198 10.31 14.82 8.70
C LYS A 198 9.29 15.02 9.81
N GLY A 199 9.69 14.70 11.05
CA GLY A 199 8.87 14.83 12.25
C GLY A 199 8.69 13.53 13.03
N TYR A 200 8.95 12.40 12.42
CA TYR A 200 9.02 11.11 13.10
C TYR A 200 10.49 10.79 13.40
N GLU A 201 10.96 11.11 14.62
CA GLU A 201 12.23 10.57 15.10
C GLU A 201 12.05 9.08 15.35
N ILE A 202 12.89 8.27 14.73
CA ILE A 202 12.98 6.84 15.02
C ILE A 202 13.57 6.72 16.42
N GLN A 203 12.76 6.27 17.38
CA GLN A 203 13.25 5.85 18.71
C GLN A 203 13.87 4.47 18.61
#